data_90ca3ae63b0f4aefa6132d19e34c9b3e
#
_entry.id   90ca3ae63b0f4aefa6132d19e34c9b3e
#
_cell.length_a   1.000
_cell.length_b   1.000
_cell.length_c   1.000
_cell.angle_alpha   90.00
_cell.angle_beta   90.00
_cell.angle_gamma   90.00
#
_symmetry.space_group_name_H-M   'P 1'
#
loop_
_entity.id
_entity.type
_entity.pdbx_description
1 polymer ?
#
loop_
_entity_poly.entity_id
_entity_poly.type
_entity_poly.pdbx_seq_one_letter_code
_entity_poly.pdbx_strand_id
1 'polypeptide(L)'
;MLEVVGIDPDAALVAQWRARVERAVRRLGWDGEPRLVARRHVKGMSLAVSAPFDQLFTATELNEWALCSALHDRDPSHWGALKETLVAAAIEAGSVSADTLPPEIDEEPALARLEKLAAAESRPDLRAVLDATDSRELPWLLDDELISIGCGAGSRSYPVGSLPFVADVPWPELHDVPTALVTGSNGKTTTVRLIAACLGAAGHRPGYSCTDGLFIGRETLDSGDYSGPVGARTVLRERRVEAAALETARGGILRRGLAVSRAHAAVVTNVSADHLGEYGIDDLAALADVKLTVASVVGATGLLVLNADDAMLRAKAGELELRFGRMPAIGWFSLDAEHTLLRSHRAAGGSTCGVRDGHLLLVRAGEESDLGPIARMPLTVDGLASYNVANLAGAALAAAALGVEPATIASAFASFGADPGDNAG
;
A
#
# COMPACT_ATOMS: atom_id res chain seq x y z
N MET A 1 2.35 7.83 13.35
CA MET A 1 0.92 8.25 13.41
C MET A 1 0.46 8.17 14.85
N LEU A 2 -0.27 9.17 15.33
CA LEU A 2 -0.80 9.26 16.69
C LEU A 2 -2.34 9.17 16.62
N GLU A 3 -2.93 8.29 17.40
CA GLU A 3 -4.38 8.17 17.57
C GLU A 3 -4.80 8.89 18.84
N VAL A 4 -5.69 9.86 18.70
CA VAL A 4 -6.22 10.68 19.80
C VAL A 4 -7.65 10.27 20.06
N VAL A 5 -7.93 9.74 21.24
CA VAL A 5 -9.26 9.21 21.61
C VAL A 5 -9.79 10.01 22.83
N GLY A 6 -11.10 10.30 22.83
CA GLY A 6 -11.75 10.97 23.96
C GLY A 6 -11.53 12.49 24.03
N ILE A 7 -10.91 13.08 23.02
CA ILE A 7 -10.73 14.53 22.90
C ILE A 7 -11.50 14.99 21.67
N ASP A 8 -12.33 16.02 21.81
CA ASP A 8 -13.02 16.64 20.67
C ASP A 8 -12.01 17.45 19.84
N PRO A 9 -11.68 17.01 18.62
CA PRO A 9 -10.67 17.63 17.79
C PRO A 9 -11.26 18.83 17.05
N ASP A 10 -11.26 19.99 17.64
CA ASP A 10 -11.65 21.21 16.92
C ASP A 10 -10.53 21.70 15.96
N ALA A 11 -10.91 22.62 15.08
CA ALA A 11 -9.99 23.18 14.08
C ALA A 11 -8.83 23.95 14.72
N ALA A 12 -9.03 24.55 15.88
CA ALA A 12 -8.01 25.32 16.59
C ALA A 12 -6.92 24.41 17.16
N LEU A 13 -7.28 23.25 17.73
CA LEU A 13 -6.32 22.25 18.21
C LEU A 13 -5.45 21.74 17.06
N VAL A 14 -6.08 21.39 15.94
CA VAL A 14 -5.35 20.91 14.73
C VAL A 14 -4.40 22.00 14.22
N ALA A 15 -4.82 23.26 14.20
CA ALA A 15 -3.96 24.37 13.76
C ALA A 15 -2.77 24.59 14.72
N GLN A 16 -2.99 24.52 16.03
CA GLN A 16 -1.93 24.63 17.03
C GLN A 16 -0.92 23.48 16.94
N TRP A 17 -1.39 22.24 16.80
CA TRP A 17 -0.56 21.07 16.55
C TRP A 17 0.28 21.25 15.28
N ARG A 18 -0.34 21.61 14.16
CA ARG A 18 0.34 21.83 12.88
C ARG A 18 1.46 22.85 12.98
N ALA A 19 1.19 24.01 13.59
CA ALA A 19 2.18 25.06 13.75
C ALA A 19 3.41 24.61 14.56
N ARG A 20 3.21 23.77 15.59
CA ARG A 20 4.32 23.21 16.39
C ARG A 20 5.14 22.21 15.61
N VAL A 21 4.47 21.31 14.90
CA VAL A 21 5.14 20.32 14.03
C VAL A 21 5.99 21.04 12.98
N GLU A 22 5.45 22.05 12.31
CA GLU A 22 6.19 22.82 11.29
C GLU A 22 7.42 23.54 11.86
N ARG A 23 7.35 24.08 13.08
CA ARG A 23 8.51 24.68 13.74
C ARG A 23 9.56 23.64 14.09
N ALA A 24 9.15 22.51 14.66
CA ALA A 24 10.06 21.43 15.01
C ALA A 24 10.76 20.83 13.79
N VAL A 25 10.03 20.57 12.70
CA VAL A 25 10.59 20.07 11.44
C VAL A 25 11.66 21.02 10.89
N ARG A 26 11.38 22.33 10.88
CA ARG A 26 12.40 23.34 10.50
C ARG A 26 13.63 23.32 11.41
N ARG A 27 13.44 23.17 12.71
CA ARG A 27 14.54 23.11 13.69
C ARG A 27 15.39 21.86 13.52
N LEU A 28 14.78 20.72 13.19
CA LEU A 28 15.46 19.46 12.94
C LEU A 28 16.15 19.40 11.58
N GLY A 29 15.93 20.40 10.72
CA GLY A 29 16.52 20.45 9.37
C GLY A 29 16.00 19.32 8.45
N TRP A 30 14.77 18.86 8.69
CA TRP A 30 14.14 17.89 7.78
C TRP A 30 13.80 18.58 6.47
N ASP A 31 14.26 17.98 5.35
CA ASP A 31 14.10 18.54 4.03
C ASP A 31 12.64 18.58 3.57
N GLY A 32 12.26 19.69 2.94
CA GLY A 32 10.96 19.90 2.32
C GLY A 32 9.85 20.30 3.30
N GLU A 33 8.66 20.53 2.74
CA GLU A 33 7.45 20.76 3.54
C GLU A 33 6.92 19.42 4.07
N PRO A 34 6.71 19.28 5.40
CA PRO A 34 6.20 18.04 5.97
C PRO A 34 4.76 17.79 5.47
N ARG A 35 4.48 16.56 5.07
CA ARG A 35 3.10 16.13 4.84
C ARG A 35 2.44 15.90 6.18
N LEU A 36 1.45 16.74 6.49
CA LEU A 36 0.70 16.68 7.75
C LEU A 36 -0.72 16.23 7.46
N VAL A 37 -1.13 15.15 8.11
CA VAL A 37 -2.50 14.62 8.00
C VAL A 37 -3.17 14.68 9.36
N ALA A 38 -4.34 15.33 9.42
CA ALA A 38 -5.24 15.29 10.55
C ALA A 38 -6.59 14.77 10.07
N ARG A 39 -6.97 13.57 10.49
CA ARG A 39 -8.23 12.93 10.10
C ARG A 39 -9.10 12.74 11.33
N ARG A 40 -10.31 13.34 11.28
CA ARG A 40 -11.33 13.14 12.31
C ARG A 40 -12.08 11.84 12.08
N HIS A 41 -12.49 11.21 13.17
CA HIS A 41 -13.35 10.03 13.19
C HIS A 41 -14.22 10.02 14.45
N VAL A 42 -15.18 9.11 14.53
CA VAL A 42 -16.19 9.05 15.61
C VAL A 42 -15.56 9.02 17.02
N LYS A 43 -14.38 8.43 17.19
CA LYS A 43 -13.72 8.28 18.50
C LYS A 43 -12.71 9.41 18.81
N GLY A 44 -12.41 10.31 17.85
CA GLY A 44 -11.39 11.34 18.01
C GLY A 44 -10.71 11.73 16.70
N MET A 45 -9.39 11.65 16.63
CA MET A 45 -8.63 11.95 15.41
C MET A 45 -7.34 11.14 15.30
N SER A 46 -6.90 10.95 14.06
CA SER A 46 -5.56 10.45 13.73
C SER A 46 -4.69 11.62 13.24
N LEU A 47 -3.50 11.75 13.81
CA LEU A 47 -2.49 12.75 13.43
C LEU A 47 -1.26 12.05 12.87
N ALA A 48 -0.81 12.46 11.69
CA ALA A 48 0.39 11.91 11.07
C ALA A 48 1.29 13.01 10.53
N VAL A 49 2.59 12.79 10.66
CA VAL A 49 3.66 13.63 10.13
C VAL A 49 4.60 12.76 9.30
N SER A 50 4.99 13.25 8.12
CA SER A 50 6.06 12.61 7.35
C SER A 50 7.41 12.93 7.99
N ALA A 51 8.32 11.95 7.97
CA ALA A 51 9.65 12.07 8.55
C ALA A 51 10.68 11.35 7.68
N PRO A 52 11.97 11.66 7.82
CA PRO A 52 13.04 10.83 7.31
C PRO A 52 12.91 9.39 7.83
N PHE A 53 13.19 8.40 6.98
CA PHE A 53 13.03 6.98 7.32
C PHE A 53 13.95 6.52 8.47
N ASP A 54 15.02 7.25 8.72
CA ASP A 54 15.99 7.02 9.80
C ASP A 54 15.74 7.91 11.03
N GLN A 55 14.55 8.54 11.13
CA GLN A 55 14.15 9.39 12.26
C GLN A 55 12.67 9.19 12.65
N LEU A 56 12.18 7.97 12.54
CA LEU A 56 10.77 7.64 12.80
C LEU A 56 10.40 7.70 14.28
N PHE A 57 11.32 7.35 15.18
CA PHE A 57 11.14 7.49 16.61
C PHE A 57 11.09 8.97 16.99
N THR A 58 12.02 9.77 16.50
CA THR A 58 12.01 11.23 16.67
C THR A 58 10.70 11.85 16.19
N ALA A 59 10.17 11.38 15.05
CA ALA A 59 8.88 11.83 14.52
C ALA A 59 7.69 11.49 15.43
N THR A 60 7.75 10.35 16.10
CA THR A 60 6.71 9.96 17.07
C THR A 60 6.75 10.90 18.28
N GLU A 61 7.92 11.10 18.87
CA GLU A 61 8.13 12.02 19.99
C GLU A 61 7.73 13.46 19.65
N LEU A 62 8.08 13.94 18.44
CA LEU A 62 7.68 15.25 17.93
C LEU A 62 6.17 15.38 17.83
N ASN A 63 5.50 14.37 17.27
CA ASN A 63 4.06 14.38 17.09
C ASN A 63 3.31 14.41 18.43
N GLU A 64 3.78 13.62 19.41
CA GLU A 64 3.25 13.60 20.77
C GLU A 64 3.48 14.92 21.49
N TRP A 65 4.70 15.46 21.46
CA TRP A 65 5.00 16.77 22.05
C TRP A 65 4.10 17.86 21.46
N ALA A 66 3.98 17.93 20.14
CA ALA A 66 3.21 18.97 19.48
C ALA A 66 1.72 18.95 19.90
N LEU A 67 1.15 17.76 20.08
CA LEU A 67 -0.23 17.60 20.56
C LEU A 67 -0.33 17.96 22.07
N CYS A 68 0.53 17.38 22.90
CA CYS A 68 0.49 17.57 24.36
C CYS A 68 0.71 19.04 24.74
N SER A 69 1.64 19.73 24.09
CA SER A 69 1.88 21.16 24.27
C SER A 69 0.67 22.00 23.82
N ALA A 70 0.00 21.61 22.71
CA ALA A 70 -1.22 22.28 22.27
C ALA A 70 -2.40 22.10 23.24
N LEU A 71 -2.53 20.93 23.85
CA LEU A 71 -3.53 20.64 24.87
C LEU A 71 -3.25 21.38 26.18
N HIS A 72 -1.99 21.44 26.60
CA HIS A 72 -1.57 22.18 27.79
C HIS A 72 -1.90 23.66 27.68
N ASP A 73 -1.64 24.31 26.55
CA ASP A 73 -1.96 25.72 26.34
C ASP A 73 -3.46 26.02 26.43
N ARG A 74 -4.29 25.02 26.15
CA ARG A 74 -5.77 25.16 26.23
C ARG A 74 -6.30 24.97 27.64
N ASP A 75 -5.78 23.99 28.36
CA ASP A 75 -6.17 23.64 29.72
C ASP A 75 -5.00 22.98 30.48
N PRO A 76 -4.18 23.80 31.18
CA PRO A 76 -3.07 23.28 31.97
C PRO A 76 -3.50 22.30 33.08
N SER A 77 -4.72 22.43 33.59
CA SER A 77 -5.22 21.55 34.67
C SER A 77 -5.56 20.16 34.13
N HIS A 78 -6.14 20.08 32.92
CA HIS A 78 -6.42 18.82 32.25
C HIS A 78 -5.13 18.07 31.90
N TRP A 79 -4.10 18.79 31.47
CA TRP A 79 -2.78 18.23 31.20
C TRP A 79 -2.16 17.60 32.47
N GLY A 80 -2.26 18.25 33.63
CA GLY A 80 -1.77 17.70 34.89
C GLY A 80 -2.38 16.34 35.22
N ALA A 81 -3.70 16.21 35.09
CA ALA A 81 -4.41 14.95 35.30
C ALA A 81 -4.03 13.87 34.27
N LEU A 82 -3.86 14.23 32.99
CA LEU A 82 -3.42 13.31 31.95
C LEU A 82 -2.00 12.81 32.22
N LYS A 83 -1.09 13.71 32.63
CA LYS A 83 0.28 13.37 33.02
C LYS A 83 0.33 12.33 34.14
N GLU A 84 -0.46 12.54 35.20
CA GLU A 84 -0.55 11.60 36.32
C GLU A 84 -1.05 10.23 35.87
N THR A 85 -2.04 10.20 34.98
CA THR A 85 -2.58 8.94 34.40
C THR A 85 -1.55 8.19 33.57
N LEU A 86 -0.80 8.90 32.72
CA LEU A 86 0.25 8.32 31.87
C LEU A 86 1.40 7.75 32.72
N VAL A 87 1.81 8.46 33.77
CA VAL A 87 2.84 8.00 34.71
C VAL A 87 2.37 6.77 35.47
N ALA A 88 1.13 6.74 35.95
CA ALA A 88 0.55 5.59 36.64
C ALA A 88 0.50 4.34 35.74
N ALA A 89 0.02 4.50 34.49
CA ALA A 89 -0.02 3.42 33.52
C ALA A 89 1.38 2.88 33.16
N ALA A 90 2.39 3.75 33.05
CA ALA A 90 3.77 3.36 32.80
C ALA A 90 4.38 2.56 33.97
N ILE A 91 4.04 2.94 35.21
CA ILE A 91 4.45 2.21 36.43
C ILE A 91 3.80 0.83 36.48
N GLU A 92 2.49 0.74 36.20
CA GLU A 92 1.76 -0.53 36.19
C GLU A 92 2.28 -1.50 35.11
N ALA A 93 2.69 -0.97 33.97
CA ALA A 93 3.30 -1.76 32.88
C ALA A 93 4.74 -2.21 33.18
N GLY A 94 5.34 -1.78 34.31
CA GLY A 94 6.74 -2.07 34.66
C GLY A 94 7.76 -1.41 33.72
N SER A 95 7.34 -0.42 32.95
CA SER A 95 8.07 0.22 31.85
C SER A 95 8.50 1.65 32.20
N VAL A 96 9.00 1.88 33.42
CA VAL A 96 9.55 3.20 33.77
C VAL A 96 10.96 3.31 33.22
N SER A 97 11.08 3.65 31.94
CA SER A 97 12.31 4.21 31.37
C SER A 97 12.15 5.71 31.20
N ALA A 98 13.25 6.42 30.99
CA ALA A 98 13.19 7.86 30.65
C ALA A 98 12.33 8.13 29.41
N ASP A 99 12.16 7.11 28.55
CA ASP A 99 11.40 7.16 27.31
C ASP A 99 9.87 7.05 27.51
N THR A 100 9.41 6.66 28.70
CA THR A 100 7.99 6.59 29.06
C THR A 100 7.50 7.81 29.87
N LEU A 101 8.37 8.78 30.11
CA LEU A 101 7.97 10.03 30.74
C LEU A 101 7.13 10.87 29.76
N PRO A 102 6.11 11.61 30.27
CA PRO A 102 5.35 12.53 29.43
C PRO A 102 6.29 13.50 28.72
N PRO A 103 5.99 13.86 27.45
CA PRO A 103 6.83 14.77 26.69
C PRO A 103 7.03 16.10 27.43
N GLU A 104 8.21 16.68 27.31
CA GLU A 104 8.51 18.03 27.78
C GLU A 104 7.53 19.01 27.12
N ILE A 105 6.85 19.86 27.91
CA ILE A 105 5.85 20.78 27.37
C ILE A 105 6.50 22.07 26.85
N ASP A 106 7.54 22.54 27.52
CA ASP A 106 8.24 23.75 27.14
C ASP A 106 8.98 23.58 25.81
N GLU A 107 8.76 24.53 24.90
CA GLU A 107 9.17 24.37 23.49
C GLU A 107 10.70 24.21 23.33
N GLU A 108 11.51 25.10 23.97
CA GLU A 108 12.96 25.04 23.80
C GLU A 108 13.61 23.77 24.37
N PRO A 109 13.28 23.30 25.57
CA PRO A 109 13.77 22.05 26.09
C PRO A 109 13.31 20.84 25.23
N ALA A 110 12.05 20.84 24.76
CA ALA A 110 11.52 19.79 23.90
C ALA A 110 12.25 19.73 22.56
N LEU A 111 12.46 20.87 21.90
CA LEU A 111 13.21 20.93 20.63
C LEU A 111 14.66 20.49 20.81
N ALA A 112 15.33 20.89 21.90
CA ALA A 112 16.68 20.44 22.19
C ALA A 112 16.77 18.92 22.46
N ARG A 113 15.72 18.32 23.05
CA ARG A 113 15.61 16.87 23.20
C ARG A 113 15.43 16.20 21.85
N LEU A 114 14.52 16.69 21.00
CA LEU A 114 14.27 16.16 19.66
C LEU A 114 15.51 16.22 18.77
N GLU A 115 16.32 17.30 18.84
CA GLU A 115 17.62 17.39 18.13
C GLU A 115 18.58 16.28 18.55
N LYS A 116 18.67 15.96 19.85
CA LYS A 116 19.50 14.85 20.35
C LYS A 116 19.01 13.49 19.88
N LEU A 117 17.69 13.28 19.90
CA LEU A 117 17.08 12.04 19.41
C LEU A 117 17.33 11.86 17.92
N ALA A 118 17.08 12.91 17.13
CA ALA A 118 17.33 12.90 15.69
C ALA A 118 18.81 12.59 15.35
N ALA A 119 19.75 13.19 16.08
CA ALA A 119 21.16 12.91 15.89
C ALA A 119 21.56 11.48 16.27
N ALA A 120 20.93 10.92 17.31
CA ALA A 120 21.19 9.54 17.76
C ALA A 120 20.57 8.49 16.83
N GLU A 121 19.42 8.81 16.21
CA GLU A 121 18.69 7.93 15.31
C GLU A 121 19.23 7.98 13.87
N SER A 122 19.90 9.07 13.50
CA SER A 122 20.39 9.31 12.13
C SER A 122 21.36 8.23 11.64
N ARG A 123 21.11 7.77 10.41
CA ARG A 123 21.87 6.72 9.70
C ARG A 123 22.42 7.23 8.35
N PRO A 124 23.51 8.01 8.36
CA PRO A 124 24.08 8.54 7.11
C PRO A 124 24.54 7.46 6.13
N ASP A 125 24.98 6.30 6.64
CA ASP A 125 25.34 5.12 5.86
C ASP A 125 24.13 4.56 5.08
N LEU A 126 23.00 4.41 5.76
CA LEU A 126 21.74 3.94 5.16
C LEU A 126 21.21 4.97 4.15
N ARG A 127 21.24 6.26 4.47
CA ARG A 127 20.86 7.33 3.55
C ARG A 127 21.68 7.28 2.26
N ALA A 128 23.01 7.16 2.36
CA ALA A 128 23.88 7.09 1.20
C ALA A 128 23.53 5.91 0.27
N VAL A 129 23.19 4.75 0.84
CA VAL A 129 22.76 3.57 0.06
C VAL A 129 21.41 3.82 -0.59
N LEU A 130 20.45 4.41 0.11
CA LEU A 130 19.11 4.68 -0.42
C LEU A 130 19.14 5.76 -1.51
N ASP A 131 19.87 6.86 -1.30
CA ASP A 131 20.06 7.92 -2.30
C ASP A 131 20.71 7.37 -3.58
N ALA A 132 21.70 6.49 -3.43
CA ALA A 132 22.34 5.82 -4.55
C ALA A 132 21.39 4.85 -5.27
N THR A 133 20.45 4.24 -4.56
CA THR A 133 19.42 3.36 -5.10
C THR A 133 18.37 4.16 -5.86
N ASP A 134 17.87 5.26 -5.26
CA ASP A 134 16.88 6.15 -5.88
C ASP A 134 17.43 6.83 -7.14
N SER A 135 18.73 7.24 -7.13
CA SER A 135 19.38 7.82 -8.30
C SER A 135 19.48 6.86 -9.50
N ARG A 136 19.33 5.56 -9.26
CA ARG A 136 19.30 4.50 -10.28
C ARG A 136 17.90 4.02 -10.59
N GLU A 137 16.89 4.66 -10.00
CA GLU A 137 15.49 4.29 -10.15
C GLU A 137 15.18 2.83 -9.74
N LEU A 138 15.98 2.25 -8.84
CA LEU A 138 15.77 0.90 -8.33
C LEU A 138 14.79 0.92 -7.14
N PRO A 139 13.92 -0.09 -7.02
CA PRO A 139 13.10 -0.27 -5.83
C PRO A 139 13.98 -0.70 -4.65
N TRP A 140 13.53 -0.35 -3.45
CA TRP A 140 14.11 -0.83 -2.22
C TRP A 140 13.04 -1.20 -1.19
N LEU A 141 13.38 -2.12 -0.30
CA LEU A 141 12.51 -2.60 0.78
C LEU A 141 13.29 -2.48 2.09
N LEU A 142 12.74 -1.78 3.06
CA LEU A 142 13.36 -1.56 4.35
C LEU A 142 12.45 -2.06 5.47
N ASP A 143 13.04 -2.75 6.44
CA ASP A 143 12.49 -3.01 7.77
C ASP A 143 13.59 -2.87 8.84
N ASP A 144 13.29 -3.27 10.06
CA ASP A 144 14.20 -3.08 11.19
C ASP A 144 15.51 -3.89 11.06
N GLU A 145 15.52 -4.98 10.30
CA GLU A 145 16.64 -5.90 10.18
C GLU A 145 17.36 -5.79 8.85
N LEU A 146 16.62 -5.61 7.74
CA LEU A 146 17.13 -5.74 6.38
C LEU A 146 16.75 -4.55 5.51
N ILE A 147 17.71 -4.12 4.69
CA ILE A 147 17.46 -3.38 3.46
C ILE A 147 17.66 -4.31 2.27
N SER A 148 16.73 -4.28 1.32
CA SER A 148 16.87 -4.98 0.04
C SER A 148 16.81 -3.98 -1.09
N ILE A 149 17.73 -4.08 -2.04
CA ILE A 149 17.81 -3.25 -3.25
C ILE A 149 17.43 -4.12 -4.43
N GLY A 150 16.56 -3.63 -5.32
CA GLY A 150 15.90 -4.45 -6.34
C GLY A 150 14.81 -5.35 -5.75
N CYS A 151 14.12 -6.08 -6.61
CA CYS A 151 13.06 -7.01 -6.24
C CYS A 151 13.25 -8.38 -6.91
N GLY A 152 12.75 -9.44 -6.26
CA GLY A 152 12.77 -10.80 -6.80
C GLY A 152 14.15 -11.24 -7.26
N ALA A 153 14.26 -11.74 -8.49
CA ALA A 153 15.51 -12.20 -9.11
C ALA A 153 16.60 -11.11 -9.14
N GLY A 154 16.19 -9.84 -9.20
CA GLY A 154 17.08 -8.69 -9.17
C GLY A 154 17.35 -8.14 -7.77
N SER A 155 16.95 -8.83 -6.69
CA SER A 155 17.12 -8.32 -5.33
C SER A 155 18.45 -8.72 -4.69
N ARG A 156 18.96 -7.83 -3.82
CA ARG A 156 20.02 -8.16 -2.88
C ARG A 156 19.74 -7.52 -1.53
N SER A 157 19.79 -8.32 -0.47
CA SER A 157 19.47 -7.90 0.90
C SER A 157 20.75 -7.78 1.73
N TYR A 158 20.77 -6.77 2.60
CA TYR A 158 21.86 -6.50 3.54
C TYR A 158 21.28 -6.25 4.93
N PRO A 159 21.94 -6.72 6.00
CA PRO A 159 21.56 -6.33 7.36
C PRO A 159 21.71 -4.82 7.55
N VAL A 160 20.71 -4.17 8.14
CA VAL A 160 20.75 -2.73 8.42
C VAL A 160 21.93 -2.37 9.33
N GLY A 161 22.34 -3.28 10.23
CA GLY A 161 23.50 -3.09 11.10
C GLY A 161 24.87 -3.26 10.42
N SER A 162 24.92 -3.72 9.14
CA SER A 162 26.17 -3.99 8.42
C SER A 162 26.00 -3.74 6.93
N LEU A 163 25.90 -2.46 6.56
CA LEU A 163 25.69 -2.05 5.17
C LEU A 163 26.99 -2.07 4.37
N PRO A 164 26.96 -2.39 3.08
CA PRO A 164 28.10 -2.24 2.20
C PRO A 164 28.40 -0.76 1.93
N PHE A 165 29.62 -0.43 1.56
CA PHE A 165 29.88 0.86 0.93
C PHE A 165 29.11 0.92 -0.39
N VAL A 166 28.65 2.11 -0.77
CA VAL A 166 27.90 2.33 -2.03
C VAL A 166 28.66 1.81 -3.26
N ALA A 167 30.00 1.90 -3.24
CA ALA A 167 30.86 1.40 -4.32
C ALA A 167 30.90 -0.14 -4.42
N ASP A 168 30.61 -0.85 -3.33
CA ASP A 168 30.68 -2.31 -3.26
C ASP A 168 29.33 -2.99 -3.57
N VAL A 169 28.27 -2.20 -3.77
CA VAL A 169 26.96 -2.72 -4.19
C VAL A 169 27.03 -3.14 -5.67
N PRO A 170 26.63 -4.36 -6.02
CA PRO A 170 26.70 -4.88 -7.39
C PRO A 170 25.57 -4.33 -8.27
N TRP A 171 25.54 -3.02 -8.48
CA TRP A 171 24.47 -2.30 -9.19
C TRP A 171 24.01 -2.92 -10.51
N PRO A 172 24.90 -3.46 -11.39
CA PRO A 172 24.49 -4.05 -12.66
C PRO A 172 23.64 -5.33 -12.53
N GLU A 173 23.66 -5.99 -11.38
CA GLU A 173 22.89 -7.21 -11.11
C GLU A 173 21.49 -6.90 -10.57
N LEU A 174 21.27 -5.65 -10.12
CA LEU A 174 20.05 -5.26 -9.41
C LEU A 174 19.02 -4.71 -10.39
N HIS A 175 17.77 -5.18 -10.27
CA HIS A 175 16.66 -4.71 -11.09
C HIS A 175 15.33 -4.91 -10.38
N ASP A 176 14.28 -4.32 -10.92
CA ASP A 176 12.91 -4.54 -10.50
C ASP A 176 12.33 -5.78 -11.21
N VAL A 177 11.23 -6.31 -10.68
CA VAL A 177 10.43 -7.36 -11.33
C VAL A 177 9.01 -6.86 -11.54
N PRO A 178 8.30 -7.30 -12.60
CA PRO A 178 6.90 -6.96 -12.81
C PRO A 178 6.07 -7.26 -11.56
N THR A 179 5.45 -6.24 -10.97
CA THR A 179 4.76 -6.34 -9.68
C THR A 179 3.38 -5.73 -9.75
N ALA A 180 2.35 -6.49 -9.30
CA ALA A 180 0.99 -6.04 -9.13
C ALA A 180 0.59 -6.05 -7.65
N LEU A 181 -0.08 -4.98 -7.20
CA LEU A 181 -0.77 -4.92 -5.91
C LEU A 181 -2.27 -5.16 -6.11
N VAL A 182 -2.90 -5.92 -5.22
CA VAL A 182 -4.34 -6.18 -5.29
C VAL A 182 -4.99 -5.86 -3.96
N THR A 183 -5.94 -4.95 -3.98
CA THR A 183 -6.78 -4.60 -2.82
C THR A 183 -8.27 -4.63 -3.19
N GLY A 184 -9.11 -4.47 -2.19
CA GLY A 184 -10.57 -4.48 -2.34
C GLY A 184 -11.25 -5.02 -1.09
N SER A 185 -12.56 -4.96 -1.03
CA SER A 185 -13.33 -5.63 0.03
C SER A 185 -13.32 -7.14 -0.21
N ASN A 186 -13.68 -7.57 -1.41
CA ASN A 186 -13.78 -8.98 -1.80
C ASN A 186 -12.97 -9.27 -3.06
N GLY A 187 -12.61 -10.54 -3.30
CA GLY A 187 -11.96 -11.00 -4.52
C GLY A 187 -10.45 -10.78 -4.60
N LYS A 188 -9.81 -10.26 -3.56
CA LYS A 188 -8.36 -9.98 -3.53
C LYS A 188 -7.52 -11.23 -3.78
N THR A 189 -7.67 -12.24 -2.95
CA THR A 189 -6.93 -13.52 -3.02
C THR A 189 -7.12 -14.21 -4.37
N THR A 190 -8.36 -14.27 -4.85
CA THR A 190 -8.68 -14.85 -6.18
C THR A 190 -7.98 -14.07 -7.29
N THR A 191 -8.04 -12.73 -7.26
CA THR A 191 -7.38 -11.88 -8.28
C THR A 191 -5.86 -12.03 -8.24
N VAL A 192 -5.24 -12.10 -7.05
CA VAL A 192 -3.80 -12.38 -6.88
C VAL A 192 -3.42 -13.72 -7.53
N ARG A 193 -4.16 -14.78 -7.23
CA ARG A 193 -3.92 -16.11 -7.79
C ARG A 193 -4.11 -16.16 -9.29
N LEU A 194 -5.11 -15.45 -9.84
CA LEU A 194 -5.33 -15.33 -11.28
C LEU A 194 -4.16 -14.61 -11.98
N ILE A 195 -3.68 -13.51 -11.42
CA ILE A 195 -2.50 -12.80 -11.94
C ILE A 195 -1.27 -13.73 -11.90
N ALA A 196 -1.05 -14.41 -10.78
CA ALA A 196 0.06 -15.36 -10.64
C ALA A 196 -0.03 -16.51 -11.66
N ALA A 197 -1.24 -17.03 -11.91
CA ALA A 197 -1.46 -18.06 -12.96
C ALA A 197 -1.11 -17.53 -14.36
N CYS A 198 -1.52 -16.30 -14.70
CA CYS A 198 -1.16 -15.67 -15.97
C CYS A 198 0.36 -15.49 -16.12
N LEU A 199 1.04 -15.03 -15.06
CA LEU A 199 2.50 -14.88 -15.04
C LEU A 199 3.21 -16.23 -15.20
N GLY A 200 2.71 -17.28 -14.52
CA GLY A 200 3.22 -18.64 -14.66
C GLY A 200 3.03 -19.21 -16.07
N ALA A 201 1.87 -18.96 -16.68
CA ALA A 201 1.60 -19.35 -18.07
C ALA A 201 2.47 -18.59 -19.07
N ALA A 202 2.92 -17.37 -18.75
CA ALA A 202 3.88 -16.59 -19.54
C ALA A 202 5.33 -17.05 -19.35
N GLY A 203 5.58 -18.08 -18.54
CA GLY A 203 6.92 -18.66 -18.33
C GLY A 203 7.72 -18.03 -17.19
N HIS A 204 7.13 -17.07 -16.45
CA HIS A 204 7.75 -16.53 -15.24
C HIS A 204 7.61 -17.50 -14.06
N ARG A 205 8.47 -17.35 -13.09
CA ARG A 205 8.30 -17.93 -11.75
C ARG A 205 7.62 -16.89 -10.84
N PRO A 206 6.27 -16.90 -10.73
CA PRO A 206 5.57 -15.89 -9.97
C PRO A 206 5.74 -16.11 -8.47
N GLY A 207 6.00 -15.01 -7.73
CA GLY A 207 5.84 -14.97 -6.29
C GLY A 207 4.53 -14.29 -5.94
N TYR A 208 3.79 -14.81 -4.94
CA TYR A 208 2.60 -14.13 -4.49
C TYR A 208 2.32 -14.30 -3.00
N SER A 209 1.70 -13.29 -2.41
CA SER A 209 1.27 -13.26 -1.01
C SER A 209 -0.22 -13.00 -0.93
N CYS A 210 -0.92 -13.74 -0.07
CA CYS A 210 -2.34 -13.59 0.16
C CYS A 210 -2.72 -14.04 1.59
N THR A 211 -4.02 -14.05 1.89
CA THR A 211 -4.55 -14.53 3.17
C THR A 211 -4.29 -16.01 3.43
N ASP A 212 -3.96 -16.80 2.40
CA ASP A 212 -3.72 -18.24 2.55
C ASP A 212 -2.23 -18.57 2.73
N GLY A 213 -1.33 -17.65 2.39
CA GLY A 213 0.11 -17.91 2.52
C GLY A 213 1.00 -17.10 1.60
N LEU A 214 2.24 -17.58 1.54
CA LEU A 214 3.33 -17.15 0.66
C LEU A 214 3.65 -18.26 -0.33
N PHE A 215 3.76 -17.91 -1.61
CA PHE A 215 3.93 -18.89 -2.68
C PHE A 215 4.98 -18.46 -3.71
N ILE A 216 5.66 -19.44 -4.31
CA ILE A 216 6.50 -19.27 -5.50
C ILE A 216 6.09 -20.32 -6.52
N GLY A 217 5.43 -19.90 -7.61
CA GLY A 217 4.76 -20.80 -8.50
C GLY A 217 3.72 -21.64 -7.76
N ARG A 218 3.93 -22.97 -7.71
CA ARG A 218 3.08 -23.91 -6.96
C ARG A 218 3.65 -24.30 -5.59
N GLU A 219 4.84 -23.82 -5.23
CA GLU A 219 5.46 -24.09 -3.95
C GLU A 219 4.90 -23.17 -2.89
N THR A 220 4.39 -23.74 -1.79
CA THR A 220 4.02 -23.00 -0.59
C THR A 220 5.28 -22.76 0.26
N LEU A 221 5.65 -21.50 0.48
CA LEU A 221 6.76 -21.15 1.37
C LEU A 221 6.30 -21.13 2.81
N ASP A 222 5.13 -20.58 3.06
CA ASP A 222 4.55 -20.51 4.40
C ASP A 222 3.03 -20.37 4.30
N SER A 223 2.31 -20.83 5.31
CA SER A 223 0.84 -20.77 5.41
C SER A 223 0.42 -19.77 6.47
N GLY A 224 -0.58 -18.96 6.19
CA GLY A 224 -1.10 -17.95 7.10
C GLY A 224 -1.49 -16.67 6.38
N ASP A 225 -1.97 -15.68 7.14
CA ASP A 225 -2.36 -14.40 6.57
C ASP A 225 -1.14 -13.50 6.28
N TYR A 226 -0.78 -13.47 5.01
CA TYR A 226 0.30 -12.63 4.45
C TYR A 226 -0.22 -11.52 3.53
N SER A 227 -1.46 -11.08 3.71
CA SER A 227 -2.11 -10.02 2.92
C SER A 227 -1.59 -8.60 3.20
N GLY A 228 -0.42 -8.46 3.79
CA GLY A 228 0.15 -7.18 4.19
C GLY A 228 1.62 -7.00 3.81
N PRO A 229 2.25 -5.88 4.27
CA PRO A 229 3.61 -5.52 3.86
C PRO A 229 4.70 -6.54 4.21
N VAL A 230 4.51 -7.34 5.24
CA VAL A 230 5.46 -8.41 5.63
C VAL A 230 5.50 -9.47 4.53
N GLY A 231 4.33 -9.99 4.13
CA GLY A 231 4.26 -10.99 3.06
C GLY A 231 4.80 -10.46 1.73
N ALA A 232 4.43 -9.24 1.38
CA ALA A 232 4.93 -8.61 0.16
C ALA A 232 6.46 -8.48 0.15
N ARG A 233 7.08 -8.03 1.26
CA ARG A 233 8.55 -7.94 1.38
C ARG A 233 9.21 -9.30 1.31
N THR A 234 8.64 -10.32 1.95
CA THR A 234 9.17 -11.69 1.90
C THR A 234 9.20 -12.21 0.46
N VAL A 235 8.10 -12.06 -0.29
CA VAL A 235 8.04 -12.46 -1.71
C VAL A 235 9.07 -11.69 -2.55
N LEU A 236 9.15 -10.37 -2.40
CA LEU A 236 10.03 -9.52 -3.21
C LEU A 236 11.52 -9.65 -2.86
N ARG A 237 11.87 -10.24 -1.71
CA ARG A 237 13.25 -10.59 -1.33
C ARG A 237 13.67 -11.96 -1.83
N GLU A 238 12.72 -12.78 -2.24
CA GLU A 238 13.03 -14.14 -2.72
C GLU A 238 13.56 -14.10 -4.15
N ARG A 239 14.82 -14.43 -4.32
CA ARG A 239 15.56 -14.32 -5.60
C ARG A 239 15.07 -15.27 -6.71
N ARG A 240 14.24 -16.25 -6.37
CA ARG A 240 13.60 -17.13 -7.35
C ARG A 240 12.41 -16.48 -8.05
N VAL A 241 11.90 -15.36 -7.51
CA VAL A 241 10.73 -14.65 -8.03
C VAL A 241 11.11 -13.77 -9.21
N GLU A 242 10.45 -13.97 -10.35
CA GLU A 242 10.66 -13.21 -11.59
C GLU A 242 9.53 -12.21 -11.87
N ALA A 243 8.38 -12.37 -11.22
CA ALA A 243 7.26 -11.45 -11.24
C ALA A 243 6.41 -11.65 -9.97
N ALA A 244 5.68 -10.63 -9.50
CA ALA A 244 4.98 -10.71 -8.23
C ALA A 244 3.52 -10.24 -8.31
N ALA A 245 2.63 -10.92 -7.56
CA ALA A 245 1.26 -10.50 -7.30
C ALA A 245 1.02 -10.47 -5.78
N LEU A 246 0.69 -9.30 -5.22
CA LEU A 246 0.73 -9.06 -3.79
C LEU A 246 -0.63 -8.59 -3.27
N GLU A 247 -1.25 -9.38 -2.40
CA GLU A 247 -2.45 -8.95 -1.71
C GLU A 247 -2.12 -7.80 -0.74
N THR A 248 -2.92 -6.75 -0.79
CA THR A 248 -2.71 -5.53 0.00
C THR A 248 -3.98 -5.21 0.76
N ALA A 249 -4.13 -5.82 1.95
CA ALA A 249 -5.29 -5.63 2.78
C ALA A 249 -5.31 -4.27 3.48
N ARG A 250 -6.52 -3.75 3.73
CA ARG A 250 -6.77 -2.48 4.42
C ARG A 250 -5.98 -2.33 5.73
N GLY A 251 -6.01 -3.36 6.58
CA GLY A 251 -5.34 -3.33 7.88
C GLY A 251 -3.82 -3.18 7.76
N GLY A 252 -3.22 -3.75 6.71
CA GLY A 252 -1.81 -3.56 6.36
C GLY A 252 -1.52 -2.12 5.97
N ILE A 253 -2.31 -1.56 5.04
CA ILE A 253 -2.17 -0.17 4.57
C ILE A 253 -2.24 0.82 5.74
N LEU A 254 -3.24 0.67 6.61
CA LEU A 254 -3.47 1.60 7.71
C LEU A 254 -2.41 1.54 8.81
N ARG A 255 -1.87 0.35 9.10
CA ARG A 255 -0.89 0.16 10.18
C ARG A 255 0.56 0.35 9.75
N ARG A 256 0.89 0.00 8.51
CA ARG A 256 2.28 -0.13 8.04
C ARG A 256 2.53 0.49 6.65
N GLY A 257 1.49 1.06 6.02
CA GLY A 257 1.59 1.59 4.66
C GLY A 257 1.68 0.50 3.59
N LEU A 258 2.20 0.88 2.43
CA LEU A 258 2.47 -0.04 1.33
C LEU A 258 3.88 -0.63 1.46
N ALA A 259 4.05 -1.88 0.99
CA ALA A 259 5.33 -2.57 1.05
C ALA A 259 6.35 -2.01 0.05
N VAL A 260 5.87 -1.43 -1.03
CA VAL A 260 6.68 -0.95 -2.17
C VAL A 260 6.42 0.52 -2.46
N SER A 261 7.41 1.20 -2.98
CA SER A 261 7.29 2.59 -3.48
C SER A 261 6.91 2.66 -4.96
N ARG A 262 6.99 1.52 -5.69
CA ARG A 262 6.65 1.41 -7.11
C ARG A 262 5.98 0.08 -7.40
N ALA A 263 4.96 0.10 -8.27
CA ALA A 263 4.31 -1.08 -8.83
C ALA A 263 3.95 -0.85 -10.30
N HIS A 264 3.93 -1.94 -11.09
CA HIS A 264 3.58 -1.89 -12.51
C HIS A 264 2.07 -1.94 -12.72
N ALA A 265 1.35 -2.56 -11.80
CA ALA A 265 -0.10 -2.54 -11.77
C ALA A 265 -0.63 -2.47 -10.33
N ALA A 266 -1.81 -1.89 -10.16
CA ALA A 266 -2.56 -2.00 -8.91
C ALA A 266 -4.04 -2.24 -9.24
N VAL A 267 -4.68 -3.17 -8.56
CA VAL A 267 -6.09 -3.52 -8.75
C VAL A 267 -6.88 -3.15 -7.50
N VAL A 268 -8.00 -2.45 -7.68
CA VAL A 268 -9.02 -2.28 -6.64
C VAL A 268 -10.28 -3.01 -7.11
N THR A 269 -10.56 -4.17 -6.54
CA THR A 269 -11.63 -5.05 -7.01
C THR A 269 -13.02 -4.48 -6.74
N ASN A 270 -13.26 -3.98 -5.55
CA ASN A 270 -14.52 -3.35 -5.13
C ASN A 270 -14.37 -2.66 -3.76
N VAL A 271 -15.38 -1.82 -3.44
CA VAL A 271 -15.55 -1.18 -2.13
C VAL A 271 -16.95 -1.48 -1.62
N SER A 272 -17.06 -2.36 -0.64
CA SER A 272 -18.31 -2.68 0.05
C SER A 272 -18.16 -2.48 1.55
N ALA A 273 -19.28 -2.36 2.27
CA ALA A 273 -19.26 -2.19 3.71
C ALA A 273 -18.64 -3.42 4.38
N ASP A 274 -17.36 -3.31 4.70
CA ASP A 274 -16.57 -4.35 5.34
C ASP A 274 -15.70 -3.71 6.42
N HIS A 275 -15.81 -4.22 7.66
CA HIS A 275 -15.08 -3.73 8.83
C HIS A 275 -15.13 -2.20 9.04
N LEU A 276 -16.27 -1.56 8.83
CA LEU A 276 -16.47 -0.16 9.18
C LEU A 276 -16.37 0.04 10.70
N GLY A 277 -15.90 1.23 11.13
CA GLY A 277 -15.69 1.58 12.53
C GLY A 277 -14.33 1.19 13.10
N GLU A 278 -13.47 0.50 12.33
CA GLU A 278 -12.09 0.22 12.71
C GLU A 278 -11.12 1.25 12.12
N TYR A 279 -10.08 1.61 12.90
CA TYR A 279 -9.05 2.58 12.49
C TYR A 279 -9.61 3.94 12.02
N GLY A 280 -10.77 4.35 12.55
CA GLY A 280 -11.45 5.58 12.16
C GLY A 280 -11.94 5.60 10.71
N ILE A 281 -12.24 4.45 10.13
CA ILE A 281 -12.89 4.30 8.81
C ILE A 281 -14.36 4.04 9.05
N ASP A 282 -15.16 5.10 9.02
CA ASP A 282 -16.56 5.07 9.45
C ASP A 282 -17.55 4.96 8.29
N ASP A 283 -17.09 5.20 7.05
CA ASP A 283 -17.92 5.16 5.86
C ASP A 283 -17.19 4.58 4.63
N LEU A 284 -17.98 4.35 3.56
CA LEU A 284 -17.47 3.78 2.30
C LEU A 284 -16.50 4.72 1.56
N ALA A 285 -16.66 6.04 1.69
CA ALA A 285 -15.78 6.99 1.03
C ALA A 285 -14.38 6.95 1.66
N ALA A 286 -14.30 6.95 3.00
CA ALA A 286 -13.05 6.77 3.72
C ALA A 286 -12.40 5.40 3.43
N LEU A 287 -13.21 4.34 3.31
CA LEU A 287 -12.72 3.01 2.94
C LEU A 287 -12.15 2.98 1.52
N ALA A 288 -12.82 3.63 0.56
CA ALA A 288 -12.33 3.79 -0.81
C ALA A 288 -11.02 4.56 -0.84
N ASP A 289 -10.91 5.63 -0.06
CA ASP A 289 -9.67 6.41 0.05
C ASP A 289 -8.50 5.56 0.54
N VAL A 290 -8.72 4.69 1.54
CA VAL A 290 -7.67 3.77 2.00
C VAL A 290 -7.26 2.79 0.90
N LYS A 291 -8.23 2.15 0.23
CA LYS A 291 -7.93 1.19 -0.84
C LYS A 291 -7.24 1.85 -2.03
N LEU A 292 -7.66 3.05 -2.42
CA LEU A 292 -7.05 3.82 -3.51
C LEU A 292 -5.64 4.34 -3.18
N THR A 293 -5.14 4.14 -1.95
CA THR A 293 -3.74 4.44 -1.64
C THR A 293 -2.76 3.66 -2.52
N VAL A 294 -3.14 2.47 -3.03
CA VAL A 294 -2.32 1.72 -3.99
C VAL A 294 -2.04 2.48 -5.30
N ALA A 295 -2.86 3.49 -5.64
CA ALA A 295 -2.61 4.36 -6.79
C ALA A 295 -1.33 5.20 -6.65
N SER A 296 -0.92 5.49 -5.42
CA SER A 296 0.28 6.31 -5.15
C SER A 296 1.58 5.66 -5.64
N VAL A 297 1.62 4.34 -5.72
CA VAL A 297 2.81 3.58 -6.12
C VAL A 297 2.77 3.04 -7.56
N VAL A 298 1.66 3.25 -8.28
CA VAL A 298 1.60 2.89 -9.72
C VAL A 298 2.57 3.76 -10.50
N GLY A 299 3.54 3.18 -11.19
CA GLY A 299 4.55 3.90 -11.97
C GLY A 299 3.95 4.69 -13.15
N ALA A 300 4.76 5.55 -13.78
CA ALA A 300 4.31 6.37 -14.92
C ALA A 300 3.83 5.52 -16.11
N THR A 301 4.41 4.34 -16.30
CA THR A 301 4.03 3.37 -17.34
C THR A 301 3.10 2.28 -16.80
N GLY A 302 2.75 2.34 -15.51
CA GLY A 302 1.90 1.35 -14.85
C GLY A 302 0.41 1.62 -15.07
N LEU A 303 -0.43 0.68 -14.58
CA LEU A 303 -1.89 0.73 -14.72
C LEU A 303 -2.59 0.58 -13.37
N LEU A 304 -3.45 1.53 -13.04
CA LEU A 304 -4.43 1.39 -11.97
C LEU A 304 -5.71 0.76 -12.52
N VAL A 305 -6.04 -0.43 -12.05
CA VAL A 305 -7.20 -1.20 -12.52
C VAL A 305 -8.36 -1.03 -11.56
N LEU A 306 -9.48 -0.50 -12.05
CA LEU A 306 -10.66 -0.16 -11.24
C LEU A 306 -11.93 -0.80 -11.79
N ASN A 307 -12.84 -1.17 -10.88
CA ASN A 307 -14.14 -1.72 -11.20
C ASN A 307 -15.12 -0.60 -11.58
N ALA A 308 -15.61 -0.60 -12.83
CA ALA A 308 -16.59 0.37 -13.30
C ALA A 308 -18.01 0.09 -12.78
N ASP A 309 -18.30 -1.10 -12.29
CA ASP A 309 -19.59 -1.42 -11.66
C ASP A 309 -19.68 -0.86 -10.23
N ASP A 310 -18.54 -0.53 -9.63
CA ASP A 310 -18.47 0.07 -8.30
C ASP A 310 -18.64 1.59 -8.35
N ALA A 311 -19.75 2.08 -7.82
CA ALA A 311 -20.07 3.50 -7.83
C ALA A 311 -19.08 4.36 -7.03
N MET A 312 -18.52 3.81 -5.94
CA MET A 312 -17.56 4.52 -5.09
C MET A 312 -16.21 4.69 -5.81
N LEU A 313 -15.73 3.65 -6.50
CA LEU A 313 -14.50 3.73 -7.28
C LEU A 313 -14.64 4.72 -8.45
N ARG A 314 -15.80 4.73 -9.13
CA ARG A 314 -16.05 5.75 -10.18
C ARG A 314 -16.01 7.17 -9.64
N ALA A 315 -16.66 7.41 -8.49
CA ALA A 315 -16.70 8.73 -7.88
C ALA A 315 -15.29 9.20 -7.46
N LYS A 316 -14.53 8.32 -6.83
CA LYS A 316 -13.20 8.63 -6.27
C LYS A 316 -12.08 8.68 -7.32
N ALA A 317 -12.25 8.07 -8.48
CA ALA A 317 -11.23 8.10 -9.54
C ALA A 317 -10.89 9.52 -10.01
N GLY A 318 -11.88 10.43 -10.03
CA GLY A 318 -11.68 11.84 -10.39
C GLY A 318 -10.89 12.65 -9.35
N GLU A 319 -10.74 12.15 -8.12
CA GLU A 319 -10.03 12.83 -7.03
C GLU A 319 -8.54 12.47 -6.96
N LEU A 320 -8.07 11.47 -7.74
CA LEU A 320 -6.72 10.90 -7.63
C LEU A 320 -5.61 11.91 -7.92
N GLU A 321 -5.79 12.77 -8.93
CA GLU A 321 -4.82 13.81 -9.27
C GLU A 321 -4.66 14.82 -8.12
N LEU A 322 -5.77 15.29 -7.56
CA LEU A 322 -5.76 16.19 -6.40
C LEU A 322 -5.06 15.54 -5.20
N ARG A 323 -5.30 14.24 -5.01
CA ARG A 323 -4.80 13.51 -3.84
C ARG A 323 -3.32 13.16 -3.92
N PHE A 324 -2.84 12.76 -5.10
CA PHE A 324 -1.47 12.25 -5.29
C PHE A 324 -0.57 13.15 -6.14
N GLY A 325 -1.08 14.31 -6.59
CA GLY A 325 -0.34 15.23 -7.45
C GLY A 325 -0.12 14.72 -8.88
N ARG A 326 -0.74 13.58 -9.23
CA ARG A 326 -0.68 12.97 -10.57
C ARG A 326 -1.87 12.06 -10.80
N MET A 327 -2.26 11.92 -12.06
CA MET A 327 -3.25 10.95 -12.49
C MET A 327 -2.54 9.71 -13.04
N PRO A 328 -2.66 8.53 -12.41
CA PRO A 328 -2.16 7.29 -13.02
C PRO A 328 -2.98 6.93 -14.25
N ALA A 329 -2.39 6.16 -15.19
CA ALA A 329 -3.19 5.54 -16.24
C ALA A 329 -4.19 4.56 -15.59
N ILE A 330 -5.47 4.67 -15.98
CA ILE A 330 -6.54 3.83 -15.44
C ILE A 330 -6.96 2.79 -16.49
N GLY A 331 -7.14 1.55 -16.04
CA GLY A 331 -7.85 0.51 -16.76
C GLY A 331 -9.18 0.21 -16.07
N TRP A 332 -10.28 0.22 -16.81
CA TRP A 332 -11.61 -0.05 -16.26
C TRP A 332 -12.10 -1.44 -16.61
N PHE A 333 -12.63 -2.17 -15.64
CA PHE A 333 -13.34 -3.42 -15.91
C PHE A 333 -14.80 -3.36 -15.45
N SER A 334 -15.65 -4.18 -16.08
CA SER A 334 -17.08 -4.29 -15.80
C SER A 334 -17.59 -5.67 -16.21
N LEU A 335 -18.71 -6.09 -15.63
CA LEU A 335 -19.45 -7.25 -16.10
C LEU A 335 -20.09 -7.02 -17.49
N ASP A 336 -20.15 -5.77 -17.95
CA ASP A 336 -20.70 -5.37 -19.26
C ASP A 336 -19.63 -4.58 -20.06
N ALA A 337 -19.13 -5.15 -21.14
CA ALA A 337 -18.20 -4.46 -22.04
C ALA A 337 -18.81 -3.19 -22.68
N GLU A 338 -20.13 -3.08 -22.74
CA GLU A 338 -20.85 -1.92 -23.27
C GLU A 338 -21.22 -0.91 -22.20
N HIS A 339 -20.76 -1.10 -20.94
CA HIS A 339 -20.90 -0.10 -19.89
C HIS A 339 -20.43 1.28 -20.38
N THR A 340 -21.22 2.32 -20.13
CA THR A 340 -20.98 3.68 -20.68
C THR A 340 -19.57 4.20 -20.41
N LEU A 341 -19.03 3.97 -19.19
CA LEU A 341 -17.68 4.38 -18.84
C LEU A 341 -16.62 3.62 -19.67
N LEU A 342 -16.78 2.29 -19.85
CA LEU A 342 -15.85 1.50 -20.65
C LEU A 342 -15.83 1.99 -22.10
N ARG A 343 -17.00 2.24 -22.68
CA ARG A 343 -17.11 2.75 -24.05
C ARG A 343 -16.40 4.10 -24.24
N SER A 344 -16.70 5.06 -23.36
CA SER A 344 -16.06 6.38 -23.42
C SER A 344 -14.55 6.29 -23.19
N HIS A 345 -14.12 5.42 -22.27
CA HIS A 345 -12.71 5.24 -21.95
C HIS A 345 -11.94 4.60 -23.12
N ARG A 346 -12.52 3.58 -23.78
CA ARG A 346 -11.97 2.99 -25.02
C ARG A 346 -11.86 4.01 -26.15
N ALA A 347 -12.90 4.83 -26.32
CA ALA A 347 -12.90 5.88 -27.35
C ALA A 347 -11.78 6.92 -27.11
N ALA A 348 -11.34 7.11 -25.87
CA ALA A 348 -10.20 7.93 -25.49
C ALA A 348 -8.84 7.17 -25.52
N GLY A 349 -8.80 5.92 -26.01
CA GLY A 349 -7.60 5.10 -26.09
C GLY A 349 -7.24 4.36 -24.80
N GLY A 350 -8.13 4.35 -23.79
CA GLY A 350 -7.91 3.69 -22.51
C GLY A 350 -8.11 2.17 -22.56
N SER A 351 -7.50 1.46 -21.62
CA SER A 351 -7.60 -0.01 -21.49
C SER A 351 -8.87 -0.41 -20.75
N THR A 352 -9.56 -1.45 -21.24
CA THR A 352 -10.79 -1.96 -20.62
C THR A 352 -10.85 -3.49 -20.68
N CYS A 353 -11.59 -4.10 -19.73
CA CYS A 353 -11.97 -5.50 -19.82
C CYS A 353 -13.43 -5.67 -19.39
N GLY A 354 -14.20 -6.46 -20.15
CA GLY A 354 -15.61 -6.68 -19.84
C GLY A 354 -16.22 -7.79 -20.66
N VAL A 355 -17.47 -8.13 -20.36
CA VAL A 355 -18.19 -9.23 -21.04
C VAL A 355 -19.10 -8.67 -22.12
N ARG A 356 -19.05 -9.27 -23.32
CA ARG A 356 -19.98 -9.07 -24.42
C ARG A 356 -20.33 -10.41 -25.04
N ASP A 357 -21.61 -10.70 -25.20
CA ASP A 357 -22.13 -11.94 -25.77
C ASP A 357 -21.56 -13.21 -25.09
N GLY A 358 -21.35 -13.16 -23.79
CA GLY A 358 -20.80 -14.25 -22.98
C GLY A 358 -19.28 -14.47 -23.13
N HIS A 359 -18.58 -13.59 -23.83
CA HIS A 359 -17.12 -13.60 -23.97
C HIS A 359 -16.46 -12.51 -23.15
N LEU A 360 -15.32 -12.82 -22.54
CA LEU A 360 -14.49 -11.84 -21.85
C LEU A 360 -13.58 -11.16 -22.86
N LEU A 361 -13.73 -9.84 -23.01
CA LEU A 361 -13.00 -9.02 -23.99
C LEU A 361 -12.03 -8.09 -23.29
N LEU A 362 -10.77 -8.12 -23.72
CA LEU A 362 -9.73 -7.22 -23.27
C LEU A 362 -9.41 -6.22 -24.37
N VAL A 363 -9.45 -4.93 -24.07
CA VAL A 363 -9.02 -3.85 -24.99
C VAL A 363 -7.80 -3.16 -24.42
N ARG A 364 -6.72 -3.11 -25.20
CA ARG A 364 -5.47 -2.42 -24.85
C ARG A 364 -4.88 -1.76 -26.08
N ALA A 365 -4.44 -0.51 -25.93
CA ALA A 365 -3.85 0.27 -27.04
C ALA A 365 -4.73 0.29 -28.31
N GLY A 366 -6.06 0.27 -28.13
CA GLY A 366 -7.04 0.26 -29.23
C GLY A 366 -7.29 -1.12 -29.87
N GLU A 367 -6.58 -2.15 -29.46
CA GLU A 367 -6.77 -3.53 -29.95
C GLU A 367 -7.69 -4.30 -28.99
N GLU A 368 -8.72 -4.97 -29.55
CA GLU A 368 -9.63 -5.84 -28.83
C GLU A 368 -9.17 -7.30 -28.99
N SER A 369 -9.04 -8.00 -27.86
CA SER A 369 -8.69 -9.43 -27.79
C SER A 369 -9.82 -10.19 -27.08
N ASP A 370 -10.29 -11.26 -27.69
CA ASP A 370 -11.24 -12.19 -27.10
C ASP A 370 -10.49 -13.21 -26.23
N LEU A 371 -10.73 -13.15 -24.92
CA LEU A 371 -10.13 -14.09 -23.96
C LEU A 371 -10.93 -15.40 -23.83
N GLY A 372 -12.03 -15.52 -24.56
CA GLY A 372 -12.88 -16.71 -24.61
C GLY A 372 -14.18 -16.60 -23.83
N PRO A 373 -15.04 -17.61 -24.00
CA PRO A 373 -16.35 -17.64 -23.35
C PRO A 373 -16.22 -17.87 -21.84
N ILE A 374 -16.86 -17.00 -21.04
CA ILE A 374 -16.83 -17.08 -19.58
C ILE A 374 -17.34 -18.42 -19.06
N ALA A 375 -18.31 -19.04 -19.75
CA ALA A 375 -18.83 -20.36 -19.38
C ALA A 375 -17.80 -21.49 -19.48
N ARG A 376 -16.67 -21.28 -20.19
CA ARG A 376 -15.59 -22.25 -20.27
C ARG A 376 -14.43 -21.96 -19.33
N MET A 377 -14.54 -20.94 -18.52
CA MET A 377 -13.57 -20.61 -17.46
C MET A 377 -14.03 -21.27 -16.15
N PRO A 378 -13.36 -22.34 -15.66
CA PRO A 378 -13.89 -23.18 -14.57
C PRO A 378 -14.26 -22.38 -13.31
N LEU A 379 -13.50 -21.35 -12.99
CA LEU A 379 -13.74 -20.47 -11.83
C LEU A 379 -15.11 -19.79 -11.86
N THR A 380 -15.72 -19.61 -13.03
CA THR A 380 -16.99 -18.87 -13.18
C THR A 380 -18.23 -19.75 -12.94
N VAL A 381 -18.05 -21.07 -12.80
CA VAL A 381 -19.16 -22.00 -12.64
C VAL A 381 -20.18 -21.81 -13.78
N ASP A 382 -19.81 -22.11 -14.99
CA ASP A 382 -20.58 -21.90 -16.22
C ASP A 382 -21.05 -20.44 -16.44
N GLY A 383 -20.29 -19.46 -15.94
CA GLY A 383 -20.62 -18.03 -16.03
C GLY A 383 -21.57 -17.53 -14.96
N LEU A 384 -22.02 -18.38 -14.02
CA LEU A 384 -22.98 -18.01 -12.96
C LEU A 384 -22.35 -17.22 -11.83
N ALA A 385 -21.07 -17.42 -11.53
CA ALA A 385 -20.33 -16.72 -10.49
C ALA A 385 -19.83 -15.36 -10.99
N SER A 386 -20.72 -14.37 -11.07
CA SER A 386 -20.43 -13.03 -11.61
C SER A 386 -19.27 -12.32 -10.89
N TYR A 387 -19.10 -12.52 -9.56
CA TYR A 387 -17.98 -11.99 -8.80
C TYR A 387 -16.64 -12.54 -9.30
N ASN A 388 -16.57 -13.80 -9.75
CA ASN A 388 -15.37 -14.37 -10.32
C ASN A 388 -15.13 -13.88 -11.75
N VAL A 389 -16.19 -13.58 -12.51
CA VAL A 389 -16.07 -12.91 -13.83
C VAL A 389 -15.44 -11.53 -13.65
N ALA A 390 -15.85 -10.76 -12.62
CA ALA A 390 -15.24 -9.49 -12.29
C ALA A 390 -13.77 -9.62 -11.88
N ASN A 391 -13.41 -10.65 -11.07
CA ASN A 391 -12.04 -10.95 -10.71
C ASN A 391 -11.17 -11.27 -11.92
N LEU A 392 -11.68 -12.08 -12.87
CA LEU A 392 -11.02 -12.38 -14.14
C LEU A 392 -10.78 -11.12 -14.96
N ALA A 393 -11.78 -10.25 -15.08
CA ALA A 393 -11.66 -9.00 -15.84
C ALA A 393 -10.59 -8.05 -15.23
N GLY A 394 -10.56 -7.91 -13.92
CA GLY A 394 -9.54 -7.14 -13.22
C GLY A 394 -8.15 -7.75 -13.35
N ALA A 395 -8.03 -9.08 -13.20
CA ALA A 395 -6.79 -9.81 -13.36
C ALA A 395 -6.24 -9.75 -14.79
N ALA A 396 -7.12 -9.78 -15.82
CA ALA A 396 -6.71 -9.66 -17.23
C ALA A 396 -6.01 -8.33 -17.51
N LEU A 397 -6.58 -7.21 -17.05
CA LEU A 397 -5.97 -5.90 -17.21
C LEU A 397 -4.63 -5.80 -16.49
N ALA A 398 -4.54 -6.32 -15.26
CA ALA A 398 -3.31 -6.31 -14.49
C ALA A 398 -2.23 -7.19 -15.14
N ALA A 399 -2.56 -8.42 -15.55
CA ALA A 399 -1.63 -9.33 -16.22
C ALA A 399 -1.12 -8.72 -17.54
N ALA A 400 -2.00 -8.11 -18.34
CA ALA A 400 -1.63 -7.40 -19.56
C ALA A 400 -0.71 -6.20 -19.28
N ALA A 401 -0.93 -5.46 -18.19
CA ALA A 401 -0.04 -4.38 -17.76
C ALA A 401 1.33 -4.87 -17.30
N LEU A 402 1.42 -6.12 -16.82
CA LEU A 402 2.68 -6.80 -16.50
C LEU A 402 3.37 -7.44 -17.73
N GLY A 403 2.83 -7.25 -18.92
CA GLY A 403 3.42 -7.74 -20.19
C GLY A 403 2.96 -9.12 -20.61
N VAL A 404 1.93 -9.70 -19.99
CA VAL A 404 1.40 -10.99 -20.41
C VAL A 404 0.52 -10.81 -21.66
N GLU A 405 0.79 -11.61 -22.69
CA GLU A 405 0.03 -11.58 -23.94
C GLU A 405 -1.41 -12.07 -23.76
N PRO A 406 -2.40 -11.50 -24.49
CA PRO A 406 -3.81 -11.86 -24.35
C PRO A 406 -4.10 -13.35 -24.56
N ALA A 407 -3.43 -14.01 -25.51
CA ALA A 407 -3.59 -15.44 -25.75
C ALA A 407 -3.13 -16.28 -24.54
N THR A 408 -2.08 -15.86 -23.85
CA THR A 408 -1.57 -16.52 -22.64
C THR A 408 -2.54 -16.31 -21.47
N ILE A 409 -3.12 -15.11 -21.32
CA ILE A 409 -4.16 -14.83 -20.34
C ILE A 409 -5.37 -15.72 -20.57
N ALA A 410 -5.85 -15.81 -21.82
CA ALA A 410 -6.97 -16.67 -22.21
C ALA A 410 -6.72 -18.15 -21.84
N SER A 411 -5.52 -18.66 -22.13
CA SER A 411 -5.12 -20.02 -21.78
C SER A 411 -5.09 -20.26 -20.28
N ALA A 412 -4.55 -19.31 -19.50
CA ALA A 412 -4.52 -19.38 -18.05
C ALA A 412 -5.93 -19.42 -17.45
N PHE A 413 -6.85 -18.58 -17.94
CA PHE A 413 -8.23 -18.53 -17.45
C PHE A 413 -9.05 -19.77 -17.84
N ALA A 414 -8.77 -20.37 -18.99
CA ALA A 414 -9.44 -21.60 -19.41
C ALA A 414 -9.06 -22.82 -18.56
N SER A 415 -7.94 -22.78 -17.85
CA SER A 415 -7.46 -23.87 -16.99
C SER A 415 -7.59 -23.60 -15.50
N PHE A 416 -7.56 -22.33 -15.05
CA PHE A 416 -7.59 -21.96 -13.65
C PHE A 416 -8.93 -22.36 -12.98
N GLY A 417 -8.83 -23.03 -11.85
CA GLY A 417 -10.00 -23.53 -11.11
C GLY A 417 -10.44 -24.94 -11.53
N ALA A 418 -9.80 -25.55 -12.52
CA ALA A 418 -10.02 -26.95 -12.85
C ALA A 418 -9.33 -27.91 -11.86
N ASP A 419 -8.21 -27.48 -11.28
CA ASP A 419 -7.50 -28.21 -10.25
C ASP A 419 -8.01 -27.81 -8.86
N PRO A 420 -8.34 -28.74 -7.95
CA PRO A 420 -8.75 -28.40 -6.59
C PRO A 420 -7.75 -27.48 -5.84
N GLY A 421 -6.46 -27.56 -6.16
CA GLY A 421 -5.42 -26.69 -5.60
C GLY A 421 -5.55 -25.21 -5.98
N ASP A 422 -6.18 -24.91 -7.12
CA ASP A 422 -6.38 -23.54 -7.58
C ASP A 422 -7.47 -22.80 -6.74
N ASN A 423 -8.39 -23.56 -6.14
CA ASN A 423 -9.55 -23.07 -5.40
C ASN A 423 -9.43 -23.26 -3.87
N ALA A 424 -8.31 -23.81 -3.38
CA ALA A 424 -8.09 -24.01 -1.95
C ALA A 424 -7.85 -22.66 -1.27
N GLY A 425 -8.93 -22.10 -0.65
CA GLY A 425 -8.96 -20.86 0.08
C GLY A 425 -10.38 -20.52 0.51
#